data_00adcac424c494afa57a3ee2f52632e0
#
_entry.id   00adcac424c494afa57a3ee2f52632e0
#
_cell.length_a   1.000
_cell.length_b   1.000
_cell.length_c   1.000
_cell.angle_alpha   90.00
_cell.angle_beta   90.00
_cell.angle_gamma   90.00
#
_symmetry.space_group_name_H-M   'P 1'
#
loop_
_entity.id
_entity.type
_entity.pdbx_description
1 polymer ?
#
loop_
_entity_poly.entity_id
_entity_poly.type
_entity_poly.pdbx_seq_one_letter_code
_entity_poly.pdbx_strand_id
1 'polypeptide(L)'
;LVYLEAGYPYAFDNGTGPTMKEFQDLKNLAPKAPPPSESDPGLASFAALQQAGLRALGFTYPEGELRQRFTTTPDERVGKERDFPGDATMLEGMKKYADIPVPALAIFAIPHDQGKWVHDSTGPKVREAAKAYSAADLALTTRQAKVFEEGVPTAHVVRLRGADHYVYLSNEADVLRELKSFLSTLR
;
A
#
# COMPACT_ATOMS: atom_id res chain seq x y z
N LEU A 1 -9.89 17.06 2.75
CA LEU A 1 -9.69 15.60 2.94
C LEU A 1 -8.32 15.21 2.45
N VAL A 2 -7.74 14.14 3.02
CA VAL A 2 -6.47 13.59 2.55
C VAL A 2 -6.62 12.07 2.38
N TYR A 3 -6.25 11.58 1.21
CA TYR A 3 -6.25 10.17 0.87
C TYR A 3 -4.81 9.74 0.56
N LEU A 4 -4.26 8.82 1.35
CA LEU A 4 -2.95 8.19 1.15
C LEU A 4 -3.21 6.77 0.64
N GLU A 5 -3.05 6.55 -0.65
CA GLU A 5 -3.37 5.30 -1.35
C GLU A 5 -4.83 4.81 -1.18
N ALA A 6 -5.73 5.69 -0.76
CA ALA A 6 -7.10 5.36 -0.37
C ALA A 6 -8.18 6.11 -1.18
N GLY A 7 -7.80 6.86 -2.22
CA GLY A 7 -8.75 7.65 -3.00
C GLY A 7 -9.74 6.80 -3.80
N TYR A 8 -9.28 5.70 -4.36
CA TYR A 8 -10.09 4.76 -5.12
C TYR A 8 -9.58 3.33 -4.87
N PRO A 9 -10.41 2.35 -4.63
CA PRO A 9 -11.87 2.30 -4.61
C PRO A 9 -12.50 2.70 -3.26
N TYR A 10 -11.73 3.16 -2.31
CA TYR A 10 -12.15 3.27 -0.90
C TYR A 10 -13.02 4.50 -0.62
N ALA A 11 -12.79 5.62 -1.29
CA ALA A 11 -13.52 6.85 -1.03
C ALA A 11 -14.45 7.25 -2.18
N PHE A 12 -13.96 7.20 -3.42
CA PHE A 12 -14.70 7.61 -4.60
C PHE A 12 -14.89 6.43 -5.55
N ASP A 13 -16.12 6.24 -6.03
CA ASP A 13 -16.44 5.22 -7.02
C ASP A 13 -17.60 5.69 -7.90
N ASN A 14 -17.33 5.87 -9.18
CA ASN A 14 -18.33 6.21 -10.20
C ASN A 14 -18.62 5.04 -11.16
N GLY A 15 -18.09 3.86 -10.85
CA GLY A 15 -18.27 2.65 -11.67
C GLY A 15 -17.40 2.59 -12.94
N THR A 16 -16.51 3.58 -13.19
CA THR A 16 -15.68 3.62 -14.42
C THR A 16 -14.21 3.24 -14.17
N GLY A 17 -13.80 3.15 -12.90
CA GLY A 17 -12.46 2.80 -12.50
C GLY A 17 -12.19 1.31 -12.45
N PRO A 18 -11.01 0.91 -11.93
CA PRO A 18 -10.64 -0.49 -11.73
C PRO A 18 -11.62 -1.23 -10.83
N THR A 19 -11.92 -2.45 -11.18
CA THR A 19 -12.79 -3.34 -10.41
C THR A 19 -12.01 -4.11 -9.35
N MET A 20 -12.69 -4.61 -8.32
CA MET A 20 -12.08 -5.49 -7.30
C MET A 20 -11.49 -6.76 -7.92
N LYS A 21 -12.09 -7.26 -9.00
CA LYS A 21 -11.53 -8.41 -9.73
C LYS A 21 -10.17 -8.08 -10.33
N GLU A 22 -10.01 -6.90 -10.93
CA GLU A 22 -8.72 -6.47 -11.49
C GLU A 22 -7.63 -6.31 -10.43
N PHE A 23 -7.97 -5.80 -9.24
CA PHE A 23 -7.04 -5.76 -8.09
C PHE A 23 -6.65 -7.18 -7.65
N GLN A 24 -7.60 -8.12 -7.61
CA GLN A 24 -7.29 -9.51 -7.26
C GLN A 24 -6.41 -10.18 -8.34
N ASP A 25 -6.70 -9.94 -9.60
CA ASP A 25 -5.90 -10.44 -10.72
C ASP A 25 -4.48 -9.88 -10.67
N LEU A 26 -4.32 -8.59 -10.35
CA LEU A 26 -3.02 -7.96 -10.12
C LEU A 26 -2.26 -8.63 -8.96
N LYS A 27 -2.91 -8.84 -7.82
CA LYS A 27 -2.31 -9.50 -6.65
C LYS A 27 -1.78 -10.91 -6.97
N ASN A 28 -2.44 -11.62 -7.89
CA ASN A 28 -2.01 -12.95 -8.33
C ASN A 28 -0.74 -12.92 -9.17
N LEU A 29 -0.41 -11.80 -9.80
CA LEU A 29 0.83 -11.61 -10.58
C LEU A 29 2.03 -11.29 -9.69
N ALA A 30 1.82 -10.85 -8.47
CA ALA A 30 2.89 -10.40 -7.59
C ALA A 30 3.93 -11.52 -7.37
N PRO A 31 5.23 -11.18 -7.36
CA PRO A 31 6.27 -12.11 -6.97
C PRO A 31 5.99 -12.66 -5.58
N LYS A 32 6.14 -13.97 -5.41
CA LYS A 32 5.89 -14.63 -4.12
C LYS A 32 7.20 -14.78 -3.37
N ALA A 33 7.29 -14.12 -2.22
CA ALA A 33 8.36 -14.38 -1.28
C ALA A 33 8.23 -15.81 -0.71
N PRO A 34 9.35 -16.47 -0.38
CA PRO A 34 9.29 -17.71 0.38
C PRO A 34 8.53 -17.47 1.70
N PRO A 35 7.69 -18.42 2.14
CA PRO A 35 7.05 -18.28 3.43
C PRO A 35 8.11 -18.25 4.53
N PRO A 36 7.94 -17.41 5.58
CA PRO A 36 8.85 -17.44 6.73
C PRO A 36 8.78 -18.81 7.40
N SER A 37 9.93 -19.36 7.80
CA SER A 37 9.98 -20.55 8.61
C SER A 37 9.72 -20.22 10.08
N GLU A 38 9.27 -21.18 10.89
CA GLU A 38 9.10 -20.98 12.34
C GLU A 38 10.40 -20.60 13.05
N SER A 39 11.53 -20.96 12.46
CA SER A 39 12.88 -20.58 12.92
C SER A 39 13.38 -19.27 12.33
N ASP A 40 12.54 -18.49 11.63
CA ASP A 40 12.96 -17.23 11.03
C ASP A 40 13.45 -16.28 12.13
N PRO A 41 14.70 -15.79 12.03
CA PRO A 41 15.25 -14.84 13.00
C PRO A 41 14.39 -13.57 13.14
N GLY A 42 13.63 -13.20 12.11
CA GLY A 42 12.68 -12.09 12.14
C GLY A 42 11.54 -12.28 13.14
N LEU A 43 11.22 -13.52 13.51
CA LEU A 43 10.15 -13.81 14.49
C LEU A 43 10.67 -13.87 15.94
N ALA A 44 11.98 -13.68 16.18
CA ALA A 44 12.56 -13.73 17.52
C ALA A 44 12.09 -12.60 18.43
N SER A 45 11.77 -11.42 17.89
CA SER A 45 11.24 -10.27 18.60
C SER A 45 10.62 -9.26 17.62
N PHE A 46 9.85 -8.31 18.12
CA PHE A 46 9.32 -7.22 17.29
C PHE A 46 10.45 -6.35 16.69
N ALA A 47 11.52 -6.13 17.41
CA ALA A 47 12.69 -5.44 16.89
C ALA A 47 13.35 -6.22 15.73
N ALA A 48 13.44 -7.54 15.85
CA ALA A 48 13.96 -8.40 14.78
C ALA A 48 13.02 -8.38 13.54
N LEU A 49 11.70 -8.36 13.76
CA LEU A 49 10.71 -8.23 12.69
C LEU A 49 10.83 -6.87 11.98
N GLN A 50 11.05 -5.77 12.71
CA GLN A 50 11.33 -4.46 12.11
C GLN A 50 12.57 -4.50 11.22
N GLN A 51 13.66 -5.12 11.69
CA GLN A 51 14.88 -5.27 10.90
C GLN A 51 14.68 -6.16 9.67
N ALA A 52 13.86 -7.20 9.76
CA ALA A 52 13.50 -8.02 8.62
C ALA A 52 12.68 -7.20 7.58
N GLY A 53 11.72 -6.41 8.04
CA GLY A 53 10.98 -5.47 7.20
C GLY A 53 11.88 -4.48 6.47
N LEU A 54 12.81 -3.86 7.20
CA LEU A 54 13.77 -2.93 6.60
C LEU A 54 14.63 -3.59 5.51
N ARG A 55 15.06 -4.83 5.71
CA ARG A 55 15.81 -5.58 4.68
C ARG A 55 14.96 -5.95 3.47
N ALA A 56 13.69 -6.32 3.69
CA ALA A 56 12.82 -6.80 2.63
C ALA A 56 12.15 -5.67 1.84
N LEU A 57 11.73 -4.61 2.51
CA LEU A 57 10.93 -3.53 1.93
C LEU A 57 11.73 -2.24 1.73
N GLY A 58 12.78 -2.01 2.51
CA GLY A 58 13.51 -0.74 2.54
C GLY A 58 12.97 0.24 3.59
N PHE A 59 11.89 -0.09 4.27
CA PHE A 59 11.30 0.63 5.40
C PHE A 59 10.80 -0.35 6.46
N THR A 60 10.35 0.16 7.61
CA THR A 60 9.81 -0.67 8.67
C THR A 60 8.53 -0.08 9.23
N TYR A 61 7.66 -0.94 9.73
CA TYR A 61 6.46 -0.54 10.46
C TYR A 61 6.82 -0.13 11.89
N PRO A 62 6.12 0.86 12.48
CA PRO A 62 6.20 1.14 13.90
C PRO A 62 5.87 -0.11 14.74
N GLU A 63 6.59 -0.32 15.84
CA GLU A 63 6.37 -1.50 16.68
C GLU A 63 4.92 -1.62 17.17
N GLY A 64 4.28 -0.48 17.50
CA GLY A 64 2.89 -0.46 17.92
C GLY A 64 1.94 -1.02 16.86
N GLU A 65 2.21 -0.78 15.57
CA GLU A 65 1.43 -1.32 14.46
C GLU A 65 1.69 -2.83 14.30
N LEU A 66 2.95 -3.27 14.39
CA LEU A 66 3.28 -4.69 14.36
C LEU A 66 2.63 -5.46 15.52
N ARG A 67 2.56 -4.89 16.72
CA ARG A 67 1.87 -5.48 17.86
C ARG A 67 0.35 -5.55 17.71
N GLN A 68 -0.24 -4.71 16.89
CA GLN A 68 -1.65 -4.83 16.51
C GLN A 68 -1.87 -5.96 15.51
N ARG A 69 -0.93 -6.14 14.59
CA ARG A 69 -1.01 -7.14 13.52
C ARG A 69 -0.66 -8.56 13.99
N PHE A 70 0.30 -8.70 14.90
CA PHE A 70 0.76 -10.01 15.39
C PHE A 70 0.42 -10.21 16.86
N THR A 71 0.26 -11.47 17.26
CA THR A 71 0.19 -11.84 18.66
C THR A 71 1.60 -11.84 19.29
N THR A 72 1.68 -11.76 20.61
CA THR A 72 2.92 -11.97 21.35
C THR A 72 2.85 -13.32 22.06
N THR A 73 3.90 -14.13 21.93
CA THR A 73 4.01 -15.40 22.65
C THR A 73 4.40 -15.16 24.12
N PRO A 74 4.21 -16.13 25.03
CA PRO A 74 4.58 -15.98 26.45
C PRO A 74 6.06 -15.66 26.69
N ASP A 75 6.96 -16.05 25.77
CA ASP A 75 8.39 -15.75 25.76
C ASP A 75 8.76 -14.48 24.96
N GLU A 76 7.77 -13.58 24.79
CA GLU A 76 7.88 -12.27 24.12
C GLU A 76 8.30 -12.30 22.63
N ARG A 77 8.20 -13.45 21.99
CA ARG A 77 8.43 -13.57 20.54
C ARG A 77 7.21 -13.10 19.75
N VAL A 78 7.44 -12.85 18.45
CA VAL A 78 6.36 -12.60 17.50
C VAL A 78 5.58 -13.90 17.27
N GLY A 79 4.30 -13.87 17.56
CA GLY A 79 3.39 -15.00 17.37
C GLY A 79 2.71 -14.97 16.00
N LYS A 80 1.52 -15.57 15.94
CA LYS A 80 0.72 -15.61 14.71
C LYS A 80 0.23 -14.23 14.31
N GLU A 81 0.10 -14.00 13.02
CA GLU A 81 -0.66 -12.88 12.51
C GLU A 81 -2.12 -13.00 12.97
N ARG A 82 -2.69 -11.91 13.42
CA ARG A 82 -4.09 -11.88 13.85
C ARG A 82 -4.97 -12.00 12.63
N ASP A 83 -6.03 -12.79 12.74
CA ASP A 83 -7.08 -12.77 11.73
C ASP A 83 -7.70 -11.37 11.69
N PHE A 84 -7.46 -10.66 10.62
CA PHE A 84 -8.19 -9.44 10.35
C PHE A 84 -9.56 -9.83 9.79
N PRO A 85 -10.68 -9.24 10.27
CA PRO A 85 -11.98 -9.44 9.63
C PRO A 85 -11.78 -9.06 8.15
N GLY A 86 -11.99 -10.03 7.28
CA GLY A 86 -11.45 -10.03 5.92
C GLY A 86 -11.72 -8.74 5.14
N ASP A 87 -10.79 -8.38 4.31
CA ASP A 87 -10.85 -7.21 3.40
C ASP A 87 -12.20 -7.09 2.68
N ALA A 88 -12.86 -8.20 2.37
CA ALA A 88 -14.18 -8.23 1.75
C ALA A 88 -15.26 -7.58 2.61
N THR A 89 -15.32 -7.91 3.92
CA THR A 89 -16.32 -7.33 4.84
C THR A 89 -16.07 -5.83 5.06
N MET A 90 -14.79 -5.42 5.12
CA MET A 90 -14.44 -4.00 5.17
C MET A 90 -14.88 -3.27 3.89
N LEU A 91 -14.62 -3.86 2.73
CA LEU A 91 -14.99 -3.30 1.42
C LEU A 91 -16.51 -3.19 1.26
N GLU A 92 -17.27 -4.17 1.73
CA GLU A 92 -18.74 -4.12 1.73
C GLU A 92 -19.31 -3.03 2.64
N GLY A 93 -18.64 -2.77 3.78
CA GLY A 93 -19.04 -1.73 4.74
C GLY A 93 -18.59 -0.31 4.39
N MET A 94 -17.68 -0.15 3.43
CA MET A 94 -17.15 1.17 3.06
C MET A 94 -18.17 2.01 2.29
N LYS A 95 -18.34 3.24 2.77
CA LYS A 95 -19.10 4.24 2.00
C LYS A 95 -18.27 4.72 0.81
N LYS A 96 -18.85 4.60 -0.36
CA LYS A 96 -18.30 5.16 -1.59
C LYS A 96 -19.08 6.42 -1.95
N TYR A 97 -18.38 7.45 -2.37
CA TYR A 97 -18.98 8.72 -2.73
C TYR A 97 -18.82 8.93 -4.23
N ALA A 98 -19.87 9.41 -4.87
CA ALA A 98 -19.84 9.87 -6.26
C ALA A 98 -19.53 11.37 -6.35
N ASP A 99 -19.53 12.08 -5.23
CA ASP A 99 -19.25 13.50 -5.12
C ASP A 99 -18.45 13.79 -3.84
N ILE A 100 -17.38 14.56 -3.98
CA ILE A 100 -16.54 15.06 -2.89
C ILE A 100 -16.40 16.57 -3.07
N PRO A 101 -17.34 17.38 -2.51
CA PRO A 101 -17.41 18.81 -2.79
C PRO A 101 -16.42 19.66 -1.98
N VAL A 102 -15.50 19.03 -1.25
CA VAL A 102 -14.51 19.72 -0.40
C VAL A 102 -13.10 19.54 -0.97
N PRO A 103 -12.17 20.50 -0.69
CA PRO A 103 -10.78 20.33 -1.10
C PRO A 103 -10.22 18.99 -0.66
N ALA A 104 -9.59 18.27 -1.57
CA ALA A 104 -9.00 16.97 -1.32
C ALA A 104 -7.56 16.90 -1.84
N LEU A 105 -6.70 16.20 -1.10
CA LEU A 105 -5.40 15.74 -1.55
C LEU A 105 -5.45 14.23 -1.67
N ALA A 106 -5.08 13.69 -2.83
CA ALA A 106 -4.96 12.26 -3.03
C ALA A 106 -3.54 11.93 -3.49
N ILE A 107 -2.84 11.10 -2.74
CA ILE A 107 -1.49 10.65 -3.06
C ILE A 107 -1.55 9.18 -3.44
N PHE A 108 -1.08 8.85 -4.65
CA PHE A 108 -1.03 7.51 -5.20
C PHE A 108 0.41 7.09 -5.47
N ALA A 109 0.75 5.85 -5.13
CA ALA A 109 1.98 5.19 -5.58
C ALA A 109 1.79 4.66 -7.02
N ILE A 110 2.54 5.20 -7.99
CA ILE A 110 2.36 4.84 -9.41
C ILE A 110 3.72 4.79 -10.14
N PRO A 111 4.19 3.61 -10.54
CA PRO A 111 3.80 2.28 -10.05
C PRO A 111 4.24 2.07 -8.61
N HIS A 112 3.64 1.09 -7.95
CA HIS A 112 4.09 0.66 -6.62
C HIS A 112 5.50 0.06 -6.65
N ASP A 113 6.27 0.32 -5.61
CA ASP A 113 7.49 -0.42 -5.32
C ASP A 113 7.12 -1.85 -4.87
N GLN A 114 7.87 -2.82 -5.35
CA GLN A 114 7.68 -4.22 -4.99
C GLN A 114 8.56 -4.67 -3.82
N GLY A 115 9.32 -3.74 -3.25
CA GLY A 115 10.22 -3.96 -2.13
C GLY A 115 11.64 -4.40 -2.54
N LYS A 116 12.54 -4.10 -1.65
CA LYS A 116 13.99 -4.32 -1.84
C LYS A 116 14.34 -5.77 -2.16
N TRP A 117 13.65 -6.75 -1.57
CA TRP A 117 13.89 -8.17 -1.83
C TRP A 117 13.67 -8.57 -3.30
N VAL A 118 12.69 -7.91 -3.97
CA VAL A 118 12.44 -8.12 -5.40
C VAL A 118 13.57 -7.51 -6.23
N HIS A 119 13.97 -6.28 -5.89
CA HIS A 119 15.06 -5.58 -6.59
C HIS A 119 16.40 -6.33 -6.48
N ASP A 120 16.68 -6.89 -5.30
CA ASP A 120 17.91 -7.65 -5.04
C ASP A 120 17.87 -9.08 -5.62
N SER A 121 16.70 -9.55 -6.06
CA SER A 121 16.53 -10.92 -6.55
C SER A 121 17.26 -11.16 -7.87
N THR A 122 18.09 -12.20 -7.91
CA THR A 122 18.72 -12.71 -9.13
C THR A 122 17.91 -13.81 -9.83
N GLY A 123 16.86 -14.32 -9.16
CA GLY A 123 16.04 -15.41 -9.65
C GLY A 123 15.23 -15.03 -10.91
N PRO A 124 15.37 -15.77 -12.03
CA PRO A 124 14.70 -15.40 -13.29
C PRO A 124 13.16 -15.38 -13.15
N LYS A 125 12.57 -16.31 -12.41
CA LYS A 125 11.12 -16.38 -12.17
C LYS A 125 10.61 -15.16 -11.38
N VAL A 126 11.37 -14.71 -10.37
CA VAL A 126 11.01 -13.51 -9.58
C VAL A 126 11.05 -12.28 -10.47
N ARG A 127 12.11 -12.12 -11.27
CA ARG A 127 12.24 -10.99 -12.20
C ARG A 127 11.16 -10.94 -13.27
N GLU A 128 10.79 -12.10 -13.81
CA GLU A 128 9.69 -12.21 -14.78
C GLU A 128 8.36 -11.82 -14.17
N ALA A 129 8.03 -12.38 -13.00
CA ALA A 129 6.82 -12.02 -12.24
C ALA A 129 6.81 -10.53 -11.87
N ALA A 130 7.94 -9.99 -11.40
CA ALA A 130 8.08 -8.59 -11.05
C ALA A 130 7.82 -7.66 -12.25
N LYS A 131 8.35 -8.01 -13.44
CA LYS A 131 8.10 -7.26 -14.67
C LYS A 131 6.63 -7.30 -15.08
N ALA A 132 6.00 -8.47 -15.03
CA ALA A 132 4.59 -8.63 -15.35
C ALA A 132 3.70 -7.84 -14.40
N TYR A 133 3.98 -7.94 -13.09
CA TYR A 133 3.29 -7.18 -12.05
C TYR A 133 3.44 -5.68 -12.27
N SER A 134 4.66 -5.15 -12.44
CA SER A 134 4.88 -3.71 -12.64
C SER A 134 4.12 -3.14 -13.83
N ALA A 135 4.04 -3.89 -14.93
CA ALA A 135 3.32 -3.43 -16.12
C ALA A 135 1.80 -3.36 -15.87
N ALA A 136 1.24 -4.39 -15.21
CA ALA A 136 -0.17 -4.45 -14.87
C ALA A 136 -0.54 -3.41 -13.79
N ASP A 137 0.31 -3.27 -12.76
CA ASP A 137 0.16 -2.29 -11.70
C ASP A 137 0.16 -0.86 -12.24
N LEU A 138 1.13 -0.51 -13.08
CA LEU A 138 1.19 0.81 -13.71
C LEU A 138 -0.08 1.14 -14.49
N ALA A 139 -0.61 0.18 -15.25
CA ALA A 139 -1.82 0.38 -16.04
C ALA A 139 -3.05 0.58 -15.15
N LEU A 140 -3.20 -0.26 -14.11
CA LEU A 140 -4.33 -0.22 -13.20
C LEU A 140 -4.31 1.02 -12.32
N THR A 141 -3.18 1.34 -11.68
CA THR A 141 -3.06 2.48 -10.76
C THR A 141 -3.11 3.82 -11.49
N THR A 142 -2.59 3.90 -12.72
CA THR A 142 -2.76 5.09 -13.56
C THR A 142 -4.23 5.34 -13.87
N ARG A 143 -5.00 4.29 -14.23
CA ARG A 143 -6.44 4.41 -14.46
C ARG A 143 -7.19 4.81 -13.19
N GLN A 144 -6.80 4.23 -12.04
CA GLN A 144 -7.36 4.57 -10.73
C GLN A 144 -7.20 6.07 -10.41
N ALA A 145 -5.98 6.58 -10.49
CA ALA A 145 -5.69 7.98 -10.22
C ALA A 145 -6.39 8.92 -11.21
N LYS A 146 -6.45 8.55 -12.48
CA LYS A 146 -7.13 9.32 -13.52
C LYS A 146 -8.63 9.43 -13.26
N VAL A 147 -9.29 8.31 -12.95
CA VAL A 147 -10.72 8.31 -12.65
C VAL A 147 -11.05 9.16 -11.42
N PHE A 148 -10.19 9.09 -10.39
CA PHE A 148 -10.34 9.92 -9.21
C PHE A 148 -10.17 11.42 -9.55
N GLU A 149 -9.13 11.77 -10.29
CA GLU A 149 -8.82 13.15 -10.70
C GLU A 149 -9.93 13.77 -11.56
N GLU A 150 -10.46 12.99 -12.52
CA GLU A 150 -11.56 13.43 -13.38
C GLU A 150 -12.92 13.51 -12.65
N GLY A 151 -13.13 12.64 -11.67
CA GLY A 151 -14.38 12.55 -10.93
C GLY A 151 -14.46 13.44 -9.70
N VAL A 152 -13.32 13.95 -9.19
CA VAL A 152 -13.26 14.82 -8.01
C VAL A 152 -12.54 16.12 -8.37
N PRO A 153 -13.24 17.11 -8.96
CA PRO A 153 -12.63 18.34 -9.46
C PRO A 153 -11.92 19.19 -8.38
N THR A 154 -12.24 18.96 -7.11
CA THR A 154 -11.64 19.63 -5.95
C THR A 154 -10.35 18.94 -5.48
N ALA A 155 -9.96 17.84 -6.13
CA ALA A 155 -8.79 17.07 -5.71
C ALA A 155 -7.50 17.58 -6.34
N HIS A 156 -6.47 17.68 -5.49
CA HIS A 156 -5.08 17.73 -5.92
C HIS A 156 -4.53 16.29 -5.91
N VAL A 157 -4.21 15.75 -7.09
CA VAL A 157 -3.75 14.37 -7.25
C VAL A 157 -2.24 14.34 -7.45
N VAL A 158 -1.54 13.65 -6.55
CA VAL A 158 -0.10 13.45 -6.57
C VAL A 158 0.21 11.99 -6.91
N ARG A 159 1.19 11.78 -7.79
CA ARG A 159 1.68 10.46 -8.21
C ARG A 159 3.12 10.30 -7.77
N LEU A 160 3.36 9.46 -6.77
CA LEU A 160 4.70 9.13 -6.29
C LEU A 160 5.22 7.89 -7.00
N ARG A 161 6.33 8.04 -7.73
CA ARG A 161 6.98 6.92 -8.41
C ARG A 161 7.80 6.09 -7.46
N GLY A 162 7.63 4.78 -7.51
CA GLY A 162 8.42 3.84 -6.70
C GLY A 162 8.15 3.99 -5.20
N ALA A 163 6.98 4.46 -4.83
CA ALA A 163 6.50 4.43 -3.46
C ALA A 163 5.83 3.07 -3.20
N ASP A 164 5.89 2.59 -1.98
CA ASP A 164 5.10 1.44 -1.52
C ASP A 164 3.64 1.87 -1.30
N HIS A 165 2.72 0.91 -1.19
CA HIS A 165 1.34 1.18 -0.78
C HIS A 165 1.26 2.00 0.53
N TYR A 166 2.19 1.77 1.45
CA TYR A 166 2.35 2.57 2.66
C TYR A 166 3.22 3.81 2.39
N VAL A 167 2.73 4.71 1.53
CA VAL A 167 3.47 5.92 1.08
C VAL A 167 4.03 6.75 2.22
N TYR A 168 3.35 6.80 3.36
CA TYR A 168 3.77 7.53 4.55
C TYR A 168 4.96 6.90 5.28
N LEU A 169 5.29 5.64 4.99
CA LEU A 169 6.48 4.95 5.51
C LEU A 169 7.61 4.96 4.48
N SER A 170 7.29 4.67 3.21
CA SER A 170 8.31 4.57 2.16
C SER A 170 8.78 5.93 1.66
N ASN A 171 7.91 6.93 1.65
CA ASN A 171 8.15 8.25 1.05
C ASN A 171 7.70 9.39 1.98
N GLU A 172 7.99 9.29 3.28
CA GLU A 172 7.53 10.23 4.31
C GLU A 172 7.82 11.70 3.96
N ALA A 173 9.04 12.00 3.50
CA ALA A 173 9.44 13.38 3.16
C ALA A 173 8.59 13.98 2.04
N ASP A 174 8.27 13.19 1.01
CA ASP A 174 7.42 13.61 -0.10
C ASP A 174 5.98 13.80 0.37
N VAL A 175 5.44 12.85 1.13
CA VAL A 175 4.09 12.94 1.70
C VAL A 175 3.96 14.20 2.58
N LEU A 176 4.91 14.46 3.46
CA LEU A 176 4.91 15.66 4.32
C LEU A 176 5.01 16.96 3.51
N ARG A 177 5.78 16.98 2.44
CA ARG A 177 5.88 18.15 1.54
C ARG A 177 4.52 18.44 0.89
N GLU A 178 3.88 17.41 0.31
CA GLU A 178 2.58 17.55 -0.35
C GLU A 178 1.47 17.95 0.65
N LEU A 179 1.48 17.37 1.85
CA LEU A 179 0.56 17.74 2.93
C LEU A 179 0.71 19.22 3.33
N LYS A 180 1.95 19.70 3.53
CA LYS A 180 2.20 21.11 3.88
C LYS A 180 1.78 22.05 2.76
N SER A 181 2.07 21.69 1.52
CA SER A 181 1.65 22.44 0.35
C SER A 181 0.13 22.54 0.29
N PHE A 182 -0.57 21.43 0.38
CA PHE A 182 -2.03 21.37 0.36
C PHE A 182 -2.66 22.21 1.49
N LEU A 183 -2.18 22.04 2.73
CA LEU A 183 -2.72 22.80 3.87
C LEU A 183 -2.53 24.31 3.70
N SER A 184 -1.48 24.75 3.00
CA SER A 184 -1.26 26.18 2.74
C SER A 184 -2.28 26.78 1.77
N THR A 185 -2.93 25.96 0.92
CA THR A 185 -3.97 26.40 -0.01
C THR A 185 -5.35 26.57 0.63
N LEU A 186 -5.52 26.06 1.86
CA LEU A 186 -6.81 26.09 2.58
C LEU A 186 -7.01 27.35 3.43
N ARG A 187 -6.09 28.29 3.37
CA ARG A 187 -6.12 29.55 4.17
C ARG A 187 -6.79 30.68 3.43
#